data_cc5f3702e781c621f1682914cdf1b7d0
#
_entry.id   cc5f3702e781c621f1682914cdf1b7d0
#
_cell.length_a   1.000
_cell.length_b   1.000
_cell.length_c   1.000
_cell.angle_alpha   90.00
_cell.angle_beta   90.00
_cell.angle_gamma   90.00
#
_symmetry.space_group_name_H-M   'P 1'
#
loop_
_entity.id
_entity.type
_entity.pdbx_description
1 polymer ?
#
loop_
_entity_poly.entity_id
_entity_poly.type
_entity_poly.pdbx_seq_one_letter_code
_entity_poly.pdbx_strand_id
1 'polypeptide(L)'
;MNQKRKFGTVALVAALVAMLALPLTRCSSDQPSGSRKAEPALPALPATPRFDPDSAFAFVAKQVSFGPRVPGTPQHTACADWMVAKLKGYGATVIEQRATVKAFNGAELPLRNIIASFNPQVKERILLLAHYDTRPFADKDADRPHDPILGANDGGSGVGILLELARHLGGKQHGPGMDLLFTDVEDYGQPSGSFQPDEKSIDTWALGSQYFAKNPHVPGYTARYGILLDMCGAKDARFYREAISMQFAAGIVAKVWRTAEALGHGDRFVQETKYFVGTDDHLPVNKQLRIPTIDIIEYNPGTNAFHPSWHTHADDMSIIDPLTLDAVGRTVLETIWKER
;
A
#
# COMPACT_ATOMS: atom_id res chain seq x y z
N MET A 1 -51.58 4.81 -43.60
CA MET A 1 -50.92 4.84 -44.93
C MET A 1 -49.64 4.04 -44.78
N ASN A 2 -49.71 2.85 -45.12
CA ASN A 2 -49.08 2.00 -46.17
C ASN A 2 -47.65 2.42 -46.56
N GLN A 3 -46.65 1.56 -46.27
CA GLN A 3 -45.85 0.85 -47.27
C GLN A 3 -44.80 -0.04 -46.62
N LYS A 4 -44.92 -1.27 -46.76
CA LYS A 4 -44.44 -2.36 -47.69
C LYS A 4 -43.07 -2.90 -47.31
N ARG A 5 -43.14 -4.17 -46.89
CA ARG A 5 -42.04 -5.15 -46.76
C ARG A 5 -41.39 -5.41 -48.14
N LYS A 6 -40.07 -5.60 -48.18
CA LYS A 6 -39.40 -6.36 -49.23
C LYS A 6 -38.56 -7.48 -48.61
N PHE A 7 -38.95 -8.70 -49.00
CA PHE A 7 -38.18 -9.92 -48.81
C PHE A 7 -37.07 -9.99 -49.86
N GLY A 8 -35.84 -10.30 -49.45
CA GLY A 8 -34.71 -10.59 -50.31
C GLY A 8 -34.28 -12.05 -50.16
N THR A 9 -34.23 -12.72 -51.23
CA THR A 9 -34.11 -14.16 -51.52
C THR A 9 -32.71 -14.69 -51.11
N VAL A 10 -32.68 -15.84 -50.40
CA VAL A 10 -31.50 -16.63 -50.10
C VAL A 10 -31.11 -17.45 -51.33
N ALA A 11 -29.91 -17.26 -51.86
CA ALA A 11 -29.31 -18.12 -52.88
C ALA A 11 -28.41 -19.15 -52.22
N LEU A 12 -28.76 -20.41 -52.34
CA LEU A 12 -28.04 -21.58 -51.89
C LEU A 12 -26.96 -21.92 -52.94
N VAL A 13 -25.67 -21.82 -52.62
CA VAL A 13 -24.58 -22.30 -53.49
C VAL A 13 -24.04 -23.60 -52.88
N ALA A 14 -24.35 -24.71 -53.59
CA ALA A 14 -23.77 -26.01 -53.29
C ALA A 14 -22.37 -26.13 -53.91
N ALA A 15 -21.33 -26.28 -53.08
CA ALA A 15 -19.99 -26.57 -53.55
C ALA A 15 -19.71 -28.08 -53.46
N LEU A 16 -19.44 -28.69 -54.60
CA LEU A 16 -19.00 -30.06 -54.77
C LEU A 16 -17.57 -30.22 -54.19
N VAL A 17 -17.39 -31.11 -53.24
CA VAL A 17 -16.08 -31.52 -52.76
C VAL A 17 -15.61 -32.73 -53.58
N ALA A 18 -14.62 -32.52 -54.44
CA ALA A 18 -13.87 -33.58 -55.09
C ALA A 18 -12.81 -34.13 -54.16
N MET A 19 -12.94 -35.39 -53.74
CA MET A 19 -11.86 -36.13 -53.02
C MET A 19 -10.77 -36.52 -54.00
N LEU A 20 -9.60 -35.90 -53.88
CA LEU A 20 -8.34 -36.43 -54.43
C LEU A 20 -7.62 -37.27 -53.34
N ALA A 21 -7.57 -38.57 -53.57
CA ALA A 21 -6.76 -39.47 -52.77
C ALA A 21 -5.30 -39.33 -53.17
N LEU A 22 -4.46 -38.78 -52.29
CA LEU A 22 -3.02 -38.80 -52.41
C LEU A 22 -2.40 -39.93 -51.53
N PRO A 23 -1.39 -40.68 -52.02
CA PRO A 23 -0.80 -41.76 -51.27
C PRO A 23 0.08 -41.22 -50.14
N LEU A 24 -0.18 -41.70 -48.91
CA LEU A 24 0.67 -41.46 -47.73
C LEU A 24 2.03 -42.17 -47.89
N THR A 25 3.04 -41.45 -48.31
CA THR A 25 4.44 -41.88 -48.11
C THR A 25 4.87 -41.56 -46.69
N ARG A 26 5.04 -42.61 -45.90
CA ARG A 26 5.55 -42.57 -44.55
C ARG A 26 7.02 -42.22 -44.61
N CYS A 27 7.45 -40.96 -44.42
CA CYS A 27 8.79 -40.58 -44.12
C CYS A 27 9.03 -40.76 -42.59
N SER A 28 9.77 -41.80 -42.24
CA SER A 28 10.36 -41.94 -40.93
C SER A 28 11.45 -40.87 -40.79
N SER A 29 11.15 -39.77 -40.13
CA SER A 29 12.18 -38.83 -39.66
C SER A 29 12.58 -39.21 -38.25
N ASP A 30 13.63 -40.00 -38.13
CA ASP A 30 14.42 -40.11 -36.90
C ASP A 30 15.07 -38.74 -36.65
N GLN A 31 14.35 -37.88 -35.90
CA GLN A 31 14.96 -36.71 -35.27
C GLN A 31 15.58 -37.17 -33.96
N PRO A 32 16.86 -36.93 -33.72
CA PRO A 32 17.44 -37.19 -32.40
C PRO A 32 16.76 -36.30 -31.40
N SER A 33 16.14 -36.90 -30.41
CA SER A 33 15.58 -36.19 -29.23
C SER A 33 16.72 -35.49 -28.52
N GLY A 34 16.98 -34.21 -28.89
CA GLY A 34 17.87 -33.38 -28.13
C GLY A 34 17.26 -33.25 -26.70
N SER A 35 17.93 -33.89 -25.76
CA SER A 35 17.59 -33.72 -24.35
C SER A 35 17.72 -32.25 -24.05
N ARG A 36 16.58 -31.53 -23.90
CA ARG A 36 16.59 -30.22 -23.27
C ARG A 36 17.28 -30.42 -21.92
N LYS A 37 18.47 -29.87 -21.76
CA LYS A 37 19.06 -29.74 -20.44
C LYS A 37 18.04 -29.06 -19.58
N ALA A 38 17.56 -29.73 -18.54
CA ALA A 38 16.67 -29.12 -17.55
C ALA A 38 17.41 -27.89 -17.04
N GLU A 39 16.74 -26.74 -17.17
CA GLU A 39 17.24 -25.50 -16.58
C GLU A 39 17.41 -25.74 -15.07
N PRO A 40 18.56 -25.38 -14.47
CA PRO A 40 18.75 -25.64 -13.05
C PRO A 40 17.63 -25.02 -12.26
N ALA A 41 16.96 -25.81 -11.44
CA ALA A 41 15.89 -25.34 -10.58
C ALA A 41 16.42 -24.20 -9.71
N LEU A 42 15.68 -23.07 -9.68
CA LEU A 42 16.03 -21.95 -8.82
C LEU A 42 16.12 -22.43 -7.36
N PRO A 43 17.11 -21.96 -6.58
CA PRO A 43 17.21 -22.31 -5.16
C PRO A 43 15.90 -22.05 -4.43
N ALA A 44 15.54 -22.91 -3.49
CA ALA A 44 14.38 -22.69 -2.64
C ALA A 44 14.55 -21.36 -1.88
N LEU A 45 13.46 -20.58 -1.76
CA LEU A 45 13.47 -19.37 -0.93
C LEU A 45 13.58 -19.76 0.55
N PRO A 46 14.28 -18.96 1.37
CA PRO A 46 14.27 -19.16 2.81
C PRO A 46 12.85 -19.08 3.36
N ALA A 47 12.59 -19.79 4.46
CA ALA A 47 11.32 -19.68 5.16
C ALA A 47 11.10 -18.22 5.61
N THR A 48 9.86 -17.74 5.49
CA THR A 48 9.47 -16.42 5.99
C THR A 48 9.64 -16.38 7.51
N PRO A 49 10.30 -15.36 8.08
CA PRO A 49 10.41 -15.22 9.52
C PRO A 49 9.03 -14.99 10.15
N ARG A 50 8.92 -15.29 11.43
CA ARG A 50 7.68 -15.03 12.17
C ARG A 50 7.56 -13.54 12.47
N PHE A 51 6.46 -12.93 12.01
CA PHE A 51 6.06 -11.59 12.45
C PHE A 51 5.69 -11.62 13.94
N ASP A 52 6.07 -10.59 14.68
CA ASP A 52 5.79 -10.47 16.11
C ASP A 52 4.77 -9.34 16.35
N PRO A 53 3.48 -9.67 16.57
CA PRO A 53 2.45 -8.66 16.78
C PRO A 53 2.63 -7.86 18.07
N ASP A 54 3.24 -8.45 19.11
CA ASP A 54 3.49 -7.75 20.36
C ASP A 54 4.56 -6.66 20.17
N SER A 55 5.58 -6.94 19.35
CA SER A 55 6.56 -5.93 18.95
C SER A 55 5.91 -4.81 18.14
N ALA A 56 5.06 -5.13 17.17
CA ALA A 56 4.32 -4.13 16.39
C ALA A 56 3.43 -3.26 17.29
N PHE A 57 2.68 -3.89 18.21
CA PHE A 57 1.86 -3.18 19.21
C PHE A 57 2.72 -2.25 20.09
N ALA A 58 3.87 -2.73 20.57
CA ALA A 58 4.78 -1.92 21.37
C ALA A 58 5.34 -0.71 20.58
N PHE A 59 5.54 -0.84 19.26
CA PHE A 59 5.93 0.27 18.39
C PHE A 59 4.80 1.30 18.23
N VAL A 60 3.55 0.87 18.11
CA VAL A 60 2.40 1.79 18.15
C VAL A 60 2.32 2.51 19.47
N ALA A 61 2.36 1.77 20.59
CA ALA A 61 2.33 2.35 21.94
C ALA A 61 3.46 3.35 22.18
N LYS A 62 4.67 3.07 21.64
CA LYS A 62 5.79 4.00 21.75
C LYS A 62 5.53 5.30 20.98
N GLN A 63 4.96 5.26 19.78
CA GLN A 63 4.59 6.46 19.04
C GLN A 63 3.56 7.28 19.79
N VAL A 64 2.49 6.64 20.29
CA VAL A 64 1.45 7.28 21.10
C VAL A 64 2.01 7.91 22.37
N SER A 65 3.04 7.31 22.98
CA SER A 65 3.68 7.84 24.20
C SER A 65 4.39 9.20 24.03
N PHE A 66 4.67 9.62 22.79
CA PHE A 66 5.16 10.98 22.52
C PHE A 66 4.05 12.04 22.58
N GLY A 67 2.80 11.62 22.49
CA GLY A 67 1.63 12.50 22.30
C GLY A 67 1.29 12.69 20.82
N PRO A 68 0.37 13.62 20.50
CA PRO A 68 0.03 13.96 19.11
C PRO A 68 1.26 14.36 18.30
N ARG A 69 1.46 13.70 17.16
CA ARG A 69 2.62 13.89 16.30
C ARG A 69 2.33 14.90 15.20
N VAL A 70 1.74 16.03 15.59
CA VAL A 70 1.39 17.11 14.65
C VAL A 70 2.67 17.71 14.05
N PRO A 71 2.75 17.86 12.71
CA PRO A 71 3.92 18.38 12.03
C PRO A 71 4.44 19.70 12.64
N GLY A 72 5.76 19.76 12.88
CA GLY A 72 6.41 20.93 13.48
C GLY A 72 6.41 20.98 15.01
N THR A 73 5.77 20.04 15.72
CA THR A 73 5.78 19.98 17.18
C THR A 73 7.00 19.23 17.74
N PRO A 74 7.37 19.47 19.01
CA PRO A 74 8.43 18.68 19.67
C PRO A 74 8.13 17.17 19.71
N GLN A 75 6.86 16.78 19.88
CA GLN A 75 6.41 15.40 19.91
C GLN A 75 6.65 14.69 18.55
N HIS A 76 6.28 15.36 17.47
CA HIS A 76 6.54 14.90 16.11
C HIS A 76 8.05 14.73 15.86
N THR A 77 8.86 15.74 16.22
CA THR A 77 10.32 15.67 16.07
C THR A 77 10.92 14.52 16.88
N ALA A 78 10.51 14.35 18.14
CA ALA A 78 11.01 13.28 19.00
C ALA A 78 10.63 11.87 18.49
N CYS A 79 9.42 11.72 17.96
CA CYS A 79 8.98 10.48 17.33
C CYS A 79 9.82 10.16 16.08
N ALA A 80 9.99 11.13 15.19
CA ALA A 80 10.80 10.97 13.97
C ALA A 80 12.26 10.61 14.31
N ASP A 81 12.88 11.25 15.30
CA ASP A 81 14.25 10.95 15.73
C ASP A 81 14.36 9.53 16.28
N TRP A 82 13.37 9.08 17.08
CA TRP A 82 13.30 7.72 17.57
C TRP A 82 13.17 6.70 16.43
N MET A 83 12.31 6.96 15.43
CA MET A 83 12.14 6.09 14.26
C MET A 83 13.44 5.98 13.46
N VAL A 84 14.10 7.11 13.18
CA VAL A 84 15.41 7.14 12.48
C VAL A 84 16.45 6.31 13.23
N ALA A 85 16.54 6.45 14.55
CA ALA A 85 17.47 5.67 15.36
C ALA A 85 17.17 4.16 15.29
N LYS A 86 15.89 3.77 15.36
CA LYS A 86 15.46 2.37 15.25
C LYS A 86 15.82 1.78 13.88
N LEU A 87 15.49 2.46 12.80
CA LEU A 87 15.75 2.02 11.44
C LEU A 87 17.25 1.86 11.16
N LYS A 88 18.06 2.82 11.60
CA LYS A 88 19.53 2.70 11.55
C LYS A 88 20.02 1.50 12.37
N GLY A 89 19.46 1.28 13.55
CA GLY A 89 19.77 0.13 14.41
C GLY A 89 19.42 -1.22 13.77
N TYR A 90 18.46 -1.25 12.86
CA TYR A 90 18.11 -2.43 12.05
C TYR A 90 18.96 -2.56 10.78
N GLY A 91 19.92 -1.68 10.54
CA GLY A 91 20.85 -1.76 9.41
C GLY A 91 20.35 -1.09 8.12
N ALA A 92 19.29 -0.27 8.20
CA ALA A 92 18.84 0.51 7.06
C ALA A 92 19.80 1.68 6.75
N THR A 93 19.96 1.98 5.47
CA THR A 93 20.44 3.29 5.02
C THR A 93 19.26 4.25 5.11
N VAL A 94 19.34 5.24 5.99
CA VAL A 94 18.24 6.18 6.23
C VAL A 94 18.54 7.53 5.61
N ILE A 95 17.59 8.01 4.79
CA ILE A 95 17.56 9.36 4.20
C ILE A 95 16.37 10.10 4.81
N GLU A 96 16.60 11.31 5.28
CA GLU A 96 15.57 12.22 5.75
C GLU A 96 15.35 13.29 4.68
N GLN A 97 14.18 13.28 4.09
CA GLN A 97 13.78 14.26 3.07
C GLN A 97 13.07 15.42 3.77
N ARG A 98 13.67 16.59 3.77
CA ARG A 98 13.18 17.77 4.48
C ARG A 98 12.75 18.84 3.49
N ALA A 99 11.59 19.47 3.73
CA ALA A 99 11.07 20.56 2.94
C ALA A 99 10.14 21.44 3.78
N THR A 100 9.58 22.47 3.17
CA THR A 100 8.41 23.21 3.67
C THR A 100 7.28 23.01 2.68
N VAL A 101 6.10 22.65 3.19
CA VAL A 101 4.88 22.47 2.40
C VAL A 101 3.78 23.37 2.92
N LYS A 102 2.82 23.69 2.07
CA LYS A 102 1.72 24.59 2.40
C LYS A 102 0.44 23.81 2.64
N ALA A 103 -0.13 23.93 3.83
CA ALA A 103 -1.39 23.32 4.20
C ALA A 103 -2.61 24.06 3.60
N PHE A 104 -3.80 23.45 3.72
CA PHE A 104 -5.07 23.99 3.21
C PHE A 104 -5.40 25.40 3.73
N ASN A 105 -5.03 25.71 4.97
CA ASN A 105 -5.26 26.99 5.63
C ASN A 105 -4.16 28.03 5.36
N GLY A 106 -3.18 27.70 4.50
CA GLY A 106 -2.06 28.55 4.14
C GLY A 106 -0.87 28.46 5.09
N ALA A 107 -0.93 27.66 6.15
CA ALA A 107 0.20 27.46 7.05
C ALA A 107 1.38 26.77 6.33
N GLU A 108 2.58 27.26 6.61
CA GLU A 108 3.82 26.61 6.16
C GLU A 108 4.23 25.57 7.20
N LEU A 109 4.27 24.30 6.79
CA LEU A 109 4.59 23.18 7.64
C LEU A 109 5.96 22.62 7.30
N PRO A 110 6.83 22.34 8.32
CA PRO A 110 8.06 21.60 8.10
C PRO A 110 7.72 20.14 7.80
N LEU A 111 8.13 19.68 6.63
CA LEU A 111 7.99 18.29 6.19
C LEU A 111 9.28 17.52 6.45
N ARG A 112 9.14 16.29 6.97
CA ARG A 112 10.24 15.38 7.23
C ARG A 112 9.87 13.93 6.85
N ASN A 113 9.88 13.56 5.58
CA ASN A 113 9.77 12.17 5.19
C ASN A 113 11.03 11.39 5.62
N ILE A 114 10.84 10.13 6.04
CA ILE A 114 11.92 9.22 6.41
C ILE A 114 11.92 8.05 5.43
N ILE A 115 13.03 7.86 4.71
CA ILE A 115 13.20 6.73 3.79
C ILE A 115 14.27 5.79 4.35
N ALA A 116 13.88 4.54 4.65
CA ALA A 116 14.77 3.50 5.15
C ALA A 116 14.98 2.44 4.07
N SER A 117 16.18 2.41 3.49
CA SER A 117 16.55 1.49 2.41
C SER A 117 17.32 0.29 2.94
N PHE A 118 16.81 -0.91 2.69
CA PHE A 118 17.49 -2.19 2.89
C PHE A 118 17.99 -2.71 1.54
N ASN A 119 19.21 -3.25 1.49
CA ASN A 119 19.91 -3.63 0.26
C ASN A 119 19.88 -2.50 -0.79
N PRO A 120 20.39 -1.30 -0.49
CA PRO A 120 20.24 -0.12 -1.35
C PRO A 120 20.93 -0.25 -2.72
N GLN A 121 21.88 -1.20 -2.88
CA GLN A 121 22.56 -1.48 -4.14
C GLN A 121 21.72 -2.32 -5.12
N VAL A 122 20.67 -2.98 -4.66
CA VAL A 122 19.77 -3.77 -5.52
C VAL A 122 18.86 -2.81 -6.28
N LYS A 123 18.87 -2.88 -7.61
CA LYS A 123 18.10 -1.97 -8.47
C LYS A 123 16.59 -2.26 -8.43
N GLU A 124 16.22 -3.53 -8.38
CA GLU A 124 14.83 -3.93 -8.26
C GLU A 124 14.37 -3.75 -6.83
N ARG A 125 13.35 -2.96 -6.63
CA ARG A 125 12.91 -2.55 -5.30
C ARG A 125 11.42 -2.79 -5.09
N ILE A 126 11.01 -2.89 -3.83
CA ILE A 126 9.63 -2.82 -3.38
C ILE A 126 9.52 -1.65 -2.41
N LEU A 127 8.44 -0.89 -2.51
CA LEU A 127 8.16 0.28 -1.67
C LEU A 127 7.06 -0.07 -0.67
N LEU A 128 7.32 0.14 0.63
CA LEU A 128 6.31 0.05 1.68
C LEU A 128 6.12 1.45 2.26
N LEU A 129 4.87 1.84 2.52
CA LEU A 129 4.56 3.20 2.98
C LEU A 129 3.68 3.16 4.24
N ALA A 130 3.80 4.17 5.08
CA ALA A 130 2.85 4.54 6.13
C ALA A 130 3.12 5.99 6.55
N HIS A 131 2.11 6.77 6.91
CA HIS A 131 2.33 8.08 7.49
C HIS A 131 2.56 8.00 9.00
N TYR A 132 3.34 8.93 9.56
CA TYR A 132 3.66 8.93 10.99
C TYR A 132 3.19 10.19 11.73
N ASP A 133 2.82 11.23 11.01
CA ASP A 133 2.17 12.41 11.58
C ASP A 133 0.76 12.11 12.06
N THR A 134 0.16 13.03 12.77
CA THR A 134 -1.22 12.93 13.22
C THR A 134 -1.96 14.21 13.01
N ARG A 135 -3.29 14.08 12.88
CA ARG A 135 -4.21 15.16 12.66
C ARG A 135 -4.13 16.21 13.76
N PRO A 136 -4.04 17.51 13.41
CA PRO A 136 -3.94 18.60 14.36
C PRO A 136 -5.29 18.98 15.01
N PHE A 137 -6.39 18.39 14.56
CA PHE A 137 -7.74 18.63 15.05
C PHE A 137 -8.62 17.40 14.85
N ALA A 138 -9.44 17.08 15.85
CA ALA A 138 -10.34 15.93 15.86
C ALA A 138 -11.69 16.29 15.20
N ASP A 139 -11.73 16.59 13.91
CA ASP A 139 -12.91 17.15 13.23
C ASP A 139 -14.13 16.22 13.15
N LYS A 140 -14.01 14.99 13.66
CA LYS A 140 -15.12 14.04 13.86
C LYS A 140 -15.48 13.86 15.35
N ASP A 141 -14.74 14.48 16.27
CA ASP A 141 -15.02 14.42 17.70
C ASP A 141 -16.11 15.43 18.09
N ALA A 142 -17.09 14.98 18.86
CA ALA A 142 -18.22 15.82 19.26
C ALA A 142 -17.85 16.83 20.35
N ASP A 143 -16.88 16.47 21.20
CA ASP A 143 -16.59 17.24 22.42
C ASP A 143 -15.40 18.20 22.23
N ARG A 144 -14.38 17.77 21.50
CA ARG A 144 -13.10 18.49 21.33
C ARG A 144 -12.62 18.53 19.87
N PRO A 145 -13.42 19.07 18.95
CA PRO A 145 -13.13 18.98 17.50
C PRO A 145 -11.89 19.79 17.06
N HIS A 146 -11.34 20.64 17.92
CA HIS A 146 -10.19 21.49 17.62
C HIS A 146 -8.87 21.02 18.26
N ASP A 147 -8.91 19.97 19.06
CA ASP A 147 -7.73 19.42 19.72
C ASP A 147 -7.08 18.32 18.86
N PRO A 148 -5.75 18.16 18.92
CA PRO A 148 -5.05 17.13 18.14
C PRO A 148 -5.32 15.72 18.68
N ILE A 149 -5.31 14.72 17.79
CA ILE A 149 -5.51 13.31 18.12
C ILE A 149 -4.19 12.56 18.39
N LEU A 150 -4.30 11.40 19.06
CA LEU A 150 -3.14 10.53 19.29
C LEU A 150 -2.77 9.70 18.05
N GLY A 151 -3.73 9.40 17.16
CA GLY A 151 -3.50 8.68 15.92
C GLY A 151 -2.83 7.31 16.15
N ALA A 152 -3.41 6.48 17.01
CA ALA A 152 -2.88 5.16 17.27
C ALA A 152 -3.08 4.20 16.08
N ASN A 153 -4.27 4.27 15.47
CA ASN A 153 -4.58 3.53 14.25
C ASN A 153 -4.17 4.32 13.01
N ASP A 154 -4.52 5.58 12.96
CA ASP A 154 -4.29 6.59 11.93
C ASP A 154 -2.96 7.33 12.17
N GLY A 155 -1.99 7.07 11.55
CA GLY A 155 -1.02 6.28 10.84
C GLY A 155 -0.15 5.41 11.75
N GLY A 156 -0.34 5.50 13.13
CA GLY A 156 0.53 4.79 14.08
C GLY A 156 0.59 3.29 13.86
N SER A 157 -0.52 2.65 13.45
CA SER A 157 -0.61 1.21 13.22
C SER A 157 0.24 0.75 12.03
N GLY A 158 0.16 1.45 10.90
CA GLY A 158 0.98 1.17 9.72
C GLY A 158 2.47 1.28 10.01
N VAL A 159 2.87 2.36 10.70
CA VAL A 159 4.26 2.56 11.15
C VAL A 159 4.71 1.43 12.09
N GLY A 160 3.87 1.00 13.03
CA GLY A 160 4.18 -0.10 13.96
C GLY A 160 4.49 -1.40 13.21
N ILE A 161 3.69 -1.73 12.21
CA ILE A 161 3.90 -2.88 11.32
C ILE A 161 5.21 -2.73 10.53
N LEU A 162 5.44 -1.56 9.89
CA LEU A 162 6.65 -1.34 9.10
C LEU A 162 7.93 -1.41 9.93
N LEU A 163 7.93 -0.95 11.18
CA LEU A 163 9.08 -1.06 12.09
C LEU A 163 9.36 -2.53 12.46
N GLU A 164 8.33 -3.34 12.64
CA GLU A 164 8.51 -4.78 12.87
C GLU A 164 9.01 -5.49 11.60
N LEU A 165 8.52 -5.12 10.42
CA LEU A 165 9.07 -5.61 9.16
C LEU A 165 10.55 -5.23 9.00
N ALA A 166 10.92 -3.98 9.31
CA ALA A 166 12.30 -3.48 9.27
C ALA A 166 13.25 -4.34 10.11
N ARG A 167 12.81 -4.82 11.28
CA ARG A 167 13.58 -5.71 12.14
C ARG A 167 13.97 -7.02 11.44
N HIS A 168 13.13 -7.51 10.54
CA HIS A 168 13.40 -8.72 9.75
C HIS A 168 14.22 -8.46 8.49
N LEU A 169 14.18 -7.25 7.94
CA LEU A 169 14.88 -6.91 6.70
C LEU A 169 16.39 -6.69 6.91
N GLY A 170 16.80 -6.32 8.12
CA GLY A 170 18.19 -6.11 8.47
C GLY A 170 19.04 -7.38 8.28
N GLY A 171 20.15 -7.26 7.54
CA GLY A 171 21.06 -8.37 7.28
C GLY A 171 20.56 -9.42 6.29
N LYS A 172 19.42 -9.23 5.63
CA LYS A 172 18.89 -10.13 4.60
C LYS A 172 19.46 -9.75 3.23
N GLN A 173 19.93 -10.75 2.49
CA GLN A 173 20.65 -10.56 1.22
C GLN A 173 19.98 -11.30 0.06
N HIS A 174 18.65 -11.49 0.11
CA HIS A 174 17.92 -12.17 -0.94
C HIS A 174 16.72 -11.36 -1.45
N GLY A 175 16.40 -11.53 -2.73
CA GLY A 175 15.29 -10.85 -3.38
C GLY A 175 15.54 -9.37 -3.67
N PRO A 176 14.47 -8.60 -3.93
CA PRO A 176 14.56 -7.18 -4.23
C PRO A 176 15.02 -6.37 -3.01
N GLY A 177 15.56 -5.18 -3.27
CA GLY A 177 15.78 -4.19 -2.21
C GLY A 177 14.44 -3.66 -1.70
N MET A 178 14.40 -3.25 -0.43
CA MET A 178 13.20 -2.70 0.20
C MET A 178 13.41 -1.25 0.59
N ASP A 179 12.46 -0.40 0.25
CA ASP A 179 12.37 0.96 0.76
C ASP A 179 11.12 1.11 1.61
N LEU A 180 11.32 1.52 2.86
CA LEU A 180 10.24 1.89 3.77
C LEU A 180 10.17 3.40 3.79
N LEU A 181 9.09 3.96 3.29
CA LEU A 181 8.81 5.39 3.28
C LEU A 181 7.80 5.70 4.39
N PHE A 182 8.25 6.44 5.37
CA PHE A 182 7.38 7.02 6.39
C PHE A 182 7.09 8.46 5.96
N THR A 183 5.87 8.68 5.51
CA THR A 183 5.39 9.97 5.03
C THR A 183 5.04 10.88 6.19
N ASP A 184 5.18 12.17 5.96
CA ASP A 184 4.87 13.25 6.90
C ASP A 184 3.83 14.18 6.27
N VAL A 185 3.08 14.90 7.10
CA VAL A 185 2.04 15.85 6.63
C VAL A 185 1.02 15.16 5.70
N GLU A 186 0.65 13.93 6.02
CA GLU A 186 -0.44 13.25 5.35
C GLU A 186 -1.77 13.83 5.84
N ASP A 187 -1.96 13.89 7.17
CA ASP A 187 -3.22 14.07 7.86
C ASP A 187 -3.50 15.54 8.26
N TYR A 188 -2.79 16.49 7.64
CA TYR A 188 -3.05 17.92 7.80
C TYR A 188 -4.02 18.47 6.72
N GLY A 189 -4.84 17.61 6.15
CA GLY A 189 -5.80 17.98 5.13
C GLY A 189 -6.99 18.78 5.68
N GLN A 190 -7.74 19.39 4.79
CA GLN A 190 -8.89 20.22 5.16
C GLN A 190 -10.00 19.42 5.88
N PRO A 191 -10.66 20.00 6.91
CA PRO A 191 -11.75 19.33 7.61
C PRO A 191 -12.90 18.95 6.68
N SER A 192 -13.56 17.84 7.00
CA SER A 192 -14.75 17.39 6.28
C SER A 192 -15.84 18.47 6.26
N GLY A 193 -16.37 18.76 5.07
CA GLY A 193 -17.39 19.79 4.87
C GLY A 193 -16.87 21.22 4.67
N SER A 194 -15.57 21.47 4.84
CA SER A 194 -14.95 22.76 4.51
C SER A 194 -14.51 22.86 3.05
N PHE A 195 -14.62 21.78 2.29
CA PHE A 195 -14.25 21.73 0.87
C PHE A 195 -15.19 22.63 0.05
N GLN A 196 -14.63 23.69 -0.50
CA GLN A 196 -15.25 24.48 -1.56
C GLN A 196 -14.59 24.04 -2.88
N PRO A 197 -15.28 23.28 -3.73
CA PRO A 197 -14.72 22.88 -5.01
C PRO A 197 -14.66 24.09 -5.93
N ASP A 198 -13.55 24.84 -5.87
CA ASP A 198 -13.17 25.71 -6.95
C ASP A 198 -12.14 24.99 -7.83
N GLU A 199 -12.06 25.38 -9.12
CA GLU A 199 -11.12 24.78 -10.08
C GLU A 199 -9.64 24.92 -9.70
N LYS A 200 -9.35 25.58 -8.58
CA LYS A 200 -8.01 25.87 -8.06
C LYS A 200 -7.72 25.17 -6.73
N SER A 201 -8.63 24.33 -6.23
CA SER A 201 -8.39 23.63 -4.97
C SER A 201 -7.21 22.68 -5.13
N ILE A 202 -6.10 23.04 -4.50
CA ILE A 202 -4.92 22.16 -4.41
C ILE A 202 -5.30 21.05 -3.41
N ASP A 203 -5.11 19.80 -3.80
CA ASP A 203 -5.21 18.69 -2.88
C ASP A 203 -4.14 18.84 -1.80
N THR A 204 -4.58 19.03 -0.55
CA THR A 204 -3.72 19.28 0.60
C THR A 204 -3.64 18.09 1.56
N TRP A 205 -4.11 16.94 1.13
CA TRP A 205 -3.90 15.64 1.77
C TRP A 205 -2.62 14.99 1.24
N ALA A 206 -2.03 14.11 2.01
CA ALA A 206 -0.87 13.32 1.59
C ALA A 206 0.31 14.17 1.06
N LEU A 207 0.57 15.34 1.69
CA LEU A 207 1.59 16.29 1.20
C LEU A 207 2.99 15.69 1.21
N GLY A 208 3.29 14.76 2.12
CA GLY A 208 4.56 14.05 2.19
C GLY A 208 4.81 13.17 0.99
N SER A 209 3.85 12.33 0.62
CA SER A 209 3.98 11.48 -0.57
C SER A 209 3.89 12.29 -1.86
N GLN A 210 3.12 13.38 -1.90
CA GLN A 210 3.14 14.31 -3.03
C GLN A 210 4.54 14.91 -3.24
N TYR A 211 5.21 15.32 -2.14
CA TYR A 211 6.57 15.84 -2.20
C TYR A 211 7.56 14.76 -2.63
N PHE A 212 7.48 13.56 -2.03
CA PHE A 212 8.33 12.42 -2.39
C PHE A 212 8.18 12.05 -3.87
N ALA A 213 6.95 12.01 -4.38
CA ALA A 213 6.69 11.63 -5.76
C ALA A 213 7.26 12.64 -6.78
N LYS A 214 7.29 13.93 -6.43
CA LYS A 214 7.92 14.99 -7.24
C LYS A 214 9.44 15.01 -7.11
N ASN A 215 9.96 14.64 -5.94
CA ASN A 215 11.36 14.77 -5.56
C ASN A 215 11.86 13.45 -4.95
N PRO A 216 11.89 12.33 -5.68
CA PRO A 216 12.30 11.05 -5.11
C PRO A 216 13.73 11.12 -4.58
N HIS A 217 14.02 10.35 -3.55
CA HIS A 217 15.28 10.35 -2.80
C HIS A 217 16.51 9.94 -3.64
N VAL A 218 16.27 9.27 -4.77
CA VAL A 218 17.30 8.99 -5.78
C VAL A 218 16.79 9.33 -7.18
N PRO A 219 17.64 9.88 -8.06
CA PRO A 219 17.23 10.19 -9.43
C PRO A 219 16.73 8.96 -10.19
N GLY A 220 15.58 9.08 -10.85
CA GLY A 220 14.98 7.98 -11.61
C GLY A 220 14.47 6.82 -10.74
N TYR A 221 14.12 7.09 -9.49
CA TYR A 221 13.58 6.10 -8.57
C TYR A 221 12.38 5.36 -9.16
N THR A 222 12.40 4.05 -9.04
CA THR A 222 11.28 3.16 -9.38
C THR A 222 11.25 1.96 -8.44
N ALA A 223 10.10 1.31 -8.34
CA ALA A 223 9.91 0.05 -7.64
C ALA A 223 8.99 -0.86 -8.45
N ARG A 224 9.09 -2.18 -8.24
CA ARG A 224 8.17 -3.14 -8.87
C ARG A 224 6.71 -2.86 -8.51
N TYR A 225 6.49 -2.51 -7.25
CA TYR A 225 5.20 -2.09 -6.70
C TYR A 225 5.38 -1.45 -5.32
N GLY A 226 4.30 -0.84 -4.83
CA GLY A 226 4.21 -0.32 -3.48
C GLY A 226 3.04 -0.93 -2.70
N ILE A 227 3.14 -0.90 -1.36
CA ILE A 227 2.07 -1.22 -0.41
C ILE A 227 2.04 -0.13 0.65
N LEU A 228 0.93 0.61 0.69
CA LEU A 228 0.60 1.53 1.78
C LEU A 228 -0.10 0.75 2.90
N LEU A 229 0.21 1.09 4.13
CA LEU A 229 -0.44 0.60 5.34
C LEU A 229 -1.03 1.79 6.08
N ASP A 230 -2.32 1.95 6.00
CA ASP A 230 -3.04 2.99 6.72
C ASP A 230 -4.20 2.40 7.53
N MET A 231 -4.39 2.86 8.76
CA MET A 231 -5.44 2.36 9.66
C MET A 231 -5.55 0.83 9.72
N CYS A 232 -4.41 0.17 9.99
CA CYS A 232 -4.24 -1.29 9.93
C CYS A 232 -4.26 -1.98 11.29
N GLY A 233 -4.66 -1.32 12.37
CA GLY A 233 -4.49 -1.83 13.73
C GLY A 233 -5.74 -1.98 14.55
N ALA A 234 -6.90 -1.46 14.14
CA ALA A 234 -8.11 -1.48 14.94
C ALA A 234 -8.67 -2.90 15.11
N LYS A 235 -9.29 -3.14 16.28
CA LYS A 235 -9.94 -4.40 16.59
C LYS A 235 -11.04 -4.71 15.56
N ASP A 236 -11.07 -5.96 15.09
CA ASP A 236 -12.04 -6.46 14.12
C ASP A 236 -12.01 -5.76 12.75
N ALA A 237 -10.94 -5.02 12.45
CA ALA A 237 -10.77 -4.34 11.17
C ALA A 237 -10.89 -5.31 9.98
N ARG A 238 -11.49 -4.82 8.90
CA ARG A 238 -11.66 -5.53 7.63
C ARG A 238 -11.12 -4.71 6.48
N PHE A 239 -10.32 -5.33 5.66
CA PHE A 239 -9.65 -4.74 4.50
C PHE A 239 -10.35 -5.17 3.23
N TYR A 240 -11.04 -4.25 2.61
CA TYR A 240 -11.67 -4.45 1.31
C TYR A 240 -10.70 -4.09 0.21
N ARG A 241 -10.93 -4.56 -1.00
CA ARG A 241 -10.17 -4.11 -2.17
C ARG A 241 -10.52 -2.65 -2.43
N GLU A 242 -9.60 -1.74 -2.09
CA GLU A 242 -9.80 -0.32 -2.30
C GLU A 242 -9.81 0.00 -3.80
N ALA A 243 -10.72 0.86 -4.25
CA ALA A 243 -11.01 1.03 -5.68
C ALA A 243 -9.87 1.70 -6.48
N ILE A 244 -9.13 2.65 -5.87
CA ILE A 244 -7.96 3.27 -6.52
C ILE A 244 -6.84 2.23 -6.68
N SER A 245 -6.60 1.42 -5.64
CA SER A 245 -5.68 0.28 -5.69
C SER A 245 -6.04 -0.70 -6.81
N MET A 246 -7.33 -0.99 -6.97
CA MET A 246 -7.81 -1.84 -8.07
C MET A 246 -7.61 -1.20 -9.44
N GLN A 247 -7.71 0.12 -9.55
CA GLN A 247 -7.49 0.85 -10.80
C GLN A 247 -6.02 0.80 -11.24
N PHE A 248 -5.07 0.98 -10.31
CA PHE A 248 -3.65 1.11 -10.64
C PHE A 248 -2.86 -0.19 -10.49
N ALA A 249 -3.24 -1.07 -9.57
CA ALA A 249 -2.44 -2.19 -9.12
C ALA A 249 -3.24 -3.47 -8.80
N ALA A 250 -4.31 -3.76 -9.55
CA ALA A 250 -5.18 -4.91 -9.31
C ALA A 250 -4.44 -6.25 -9.17
N GLY A 251 -3.33 -6.44 -9.91
CA GLY A 251 -2.49 -7.64 -9.80
C GLY A 251 -1.80 -7.76 -8.44
N ILE A 252 -1.41 -6.64 -7.84
CA ILE A 252 -0.79 -6.60 -6.50
C ILE A 252 -1.85 -6.82 -5.44
N VAL A 253 -3.04 -6.18 -5.55
CA VAL A 253 -4.19 -6.48 -4.69
C VAL A 253 -4.48 -7.98 -4.69
N ALA A 254 -4.60 -8.59 -5.88
CA ALA A 254 -4.88 -10.03 -5.99
C ALA A 254 -3.76 -10.90 -5.37
N LYS A 255 -2.49 -10.49 -5.46
CA LYS A 255 -1.36 -11.18 -4.82
C LYS A 255 -1.49 -11.12 -3.30
N VAL A 256 -1.65 -9.94 -2.72
CA VAL A 256 -1.72 -9.72 -1.27
C VAL A 256 -2.94 -10.41 -0.66
N TRP A 257 -4.13 -10.29 -1.27
CA TRP A 257 -5.36 -10.94 -0.78
C TRP A 257 -5.26 -12.47 -0.83
N ARG A 258 -4.65 -13.06 -1.87
CA ARG A 258 -4.38 -14.50 -1.91
C ARG A 258 -3.38 -14.94 -0.84
N THR A 259 -2.37 -14.12 -0.56
CA THR A 259 -1.41 -14.41 0.52
C THR A 259 -2.12 -14.40 1.87
N ALA A 260 -2.98 -13.42 2.13
CA ALA A 260 -3.79 -13.34 3.35
C ALA A 260 -4.70 -14.58 3.50
N GLU A 261 -5.39 -14.98 2.45
CA GLU A 261 -6.25 -16.18 2.44
C GLU A 261 -5.43 -17.45 2.76
N ALA A 262 -4.26 -17.62 2.12
CA ALA A 262 -3.37 -18.75 2.36
C ALA A 262 -2.83 -18.81 3.80
N LEU A 263 -2.73 -17.66 4.47
CA LEU A 263 -2.34 -17.54 5.88
C LEU A 263 -3.51 -17.68 6.87
N GLY A 264 -4.75 -17.84 6.37
CA GLY A 264 -5.96 -17.98 7.19
C GLY A 264 -6.61 -16.65 7.59
N HIS A 265 -6.27 -15.54 6.94
CA HIS A 265 -6.80 -14.19 7.20
C HIS A 265 -7.88 -13.74 6.20
N GLY A 266 -8.50 -14.69 5.48
CA GLY A 266 -9.53 -14.39 4.46
C GLY A 266 -10.80 -13.73 5.02
N ASP A 267 -11.08 -13.87 6.31
CA ASP A 267 -12.16 -13.18 7.01
C ASP A 267 -11.92 -11.69 7.18
N ARG A 268 -10.64 -11.27 7.28
CA ARG A 268 -10.23 -9.86 7.38
C ARG A 268 -9.97 -9.24 6.01
N PHE A 269 -9.40 -9.99 5.05
CA PHE A 269 -9.10 -9.53 3.69
C PHE A 269 -10.25 -9.90 2.74
N VAL A 270 -11.27 -9.02 2.71
CA VAL A 270 -12.54 -9.23 2.01
C VAL A 270 -12.37 -9.06 0.50
N GLN A 271 -12.94 -9.98 -0.30
CA GLN A 271 -12.79 -10.00 -1.77
C GLN A 271 -13.63 -8.94 -2.51
N GLU A 272 -14.48 -8.20 -1.81
CA GLU A 272 -15.31 -7.13 -2.38
C GLU A 272 -14.51 -5.84 -2.58
N THR A 273 -14.81 -5.11 -3.66
CA THR A 273 -14.23 -3.78 -3.93
C THR A 273 -15.12 -2.69 -3.35
N LYS A 274 -14.50 -1.71 -2.65
CA LYS A 274 -15.18 -0.52 -2.12
C LYS A 274 -14.50 0.75 -2.60
N TYR A 275 -15.30 1.77 -2.84
CA TYR A 275 -14.83 3.12 -3.17
C TYR A 275 -15.14 4.05 -2.00
N PHE A 276 -14.14 4.39 -1.21
CA PHE A 276 -14.31 5.18 0.02
C PHE A 276 -13.10 6.08 0.33
N VAL A 277 -11.94 5.82 -0.28
CA VAL A 277 -10.75 6.66 -0.18
C VAL A 277 -10.78 7.70 -1.28
N GLY A 278 -10.54 8.96 -0.94
CA GLY A 278 -10.42 10.06 -1.90
C GLY A 278 -8.97 10.29 -2.33
N THR A 279 -8.16 10.79 -1.40
CA THR A 279 -6.72 10.99 -1.56
C THR A 279 -6.02 10.33 -0.40
N ASP A 280 -4.95 9.62 -0.69
CA ASP A 280 -4.08 8.98 0.27
C ASP A 280 -2.68 8.80 -0.35
N ASP A 281 -1.68 8.46 0.45
CA ASP A 281 -0.25 8.41 0.09
C ASP A 281 0.07 7.55 -1.13
N HIS A 282 -0.70 6.48 -1.40
CA HIS A 282 -0.52 5.65 -2.60
C HIS A 282 -0.88 6.37 -3.90
N LEU A 283 -1.77 7.36 -3.85
CA LEU A 283 -2.26 8.04 -5.06
C LEU A 283 -1.17 8.88 -5.76
N PRO A 284 -0.40 9.76 -5.09
CA PRO A 284 0.73 10.46 -5.72
C PRO A 284 1.79 9.49 -6.28
N VAL A 285 2.08 8.41 -5.57
CA VAL A 285 3.05 7.39 -6.02
C VAL A 285 2.57 6.71 -7.31
N ASN A 286 1.30 6.34 -7.40
CA ASN A 286 0.69 5.80 -8.61
C ASN A 286 0.71 6.79 -9.77
N LYS A 287 0.25 8.03 -9.54
CA LYS A 287 0.06 9.03 -10.61
C LYS A 287 1.37 9.62 -11.13
N GLN A 288 2.32 9.93 -10.24
CA GLN A 288 3.51 10.70 -10.59
C GLN A 288 4.72 9.80 -10.84
N LEU A 289 4.98 8.80 -9.97
CA LEU A 289 6.09 7.86 -10.14
C LEU A 289 5.70 6.66 -11.02
N ARG A 290 4.41 6.43 -11.25
CA ARG A 290 3.90 5.28 -11.99
C ARG A 290 4.33 3.94 -11.39
N ILE A 291 4.49 3.90 -10.08
CA ILE A 291 4.75 2.68 -9.31
C ILE A 291 3.40 2.11 -8.90
N PRO A 292 3.01 0.89 -9.37
CA PRO A 292 1.72 0.29 -9.01
C PRO A 292 1.67 0.08 -7.50
N THR A 293 0.93 0.91 -6.79
CA THR A 293 0.87 0.93 -5.32
C THR A 293 -0.55 0.68 -4.86
N ILE A 294 -0.70 -0.23 -3.91
CA ILE A 294 -1.97 -0.54 -3.25
C ILE A 294 -2.01 0.08 -1.86
N ASP A 295 -3.22 0.22 -1.37
CA ASP A 295 -3.52 0.61 0.00
C ASP A 295 -4.20 -0.56 0.74
N ILE A 296 -3.66 -0.93 1.90
CA ILE A 296 -4.29 -1.82 2.87
C ILE A 296 -4.85 -0.92 3.95
N ILE A 297 -6.14 -0.59 3.81
CA ILE A 297 -6.85 0.35 4.67
C ILE A 297 -8.17 -0.26 5.12
N GLU A 298 -8.55 0.00 6.38
CA GLU A 298 -9.79 -0.49 6.95
C GLU A 298 -11.01 0.16 6.28
N TYR A 299 -12.03 -0.67 5.97
CA TYR A 299 -13.37 -0.21 5.64
C TYR A 299 -14.38 -0.76 6.62
N ASN A 300 -15.18 0.11 7.23
CA ASN A 300 -16.22 -0.24 8.16
C ASN A 300 -17.61 -0.09 7.50
N PRO A 301 -18.37 -1.19 7.30
CA PRO A 301 -19.71 -1.12 6.71
C PRO A 301 -20.71 -0.31 7.53
N GLY A 302 -20.50 -0.17 8.85
CA GLY A 302 -21.40 0.57 9.73
C GLY A 302 -21.33 2.09 9.53
N THR A 303 -20.15 2.61 9.20
CA THR A 303 -19.94 4.03 8.85
C THR A 303 -19.97 4.27 7.34
N ASN A 304 -19.90 3.20 6.55
CA ASN A 304 -19.68 3.22 5.10
C ASN A 304 -18.39 3.96 4.70
N ALA A 305 -17.40 3.97 5.57
CA ALA A 305 -16.08 4.58 5.39
C ALA A 305 -15.07 3.94 6.35
N PHE A 306 -14.44 4.73 7.22
CA PHE A 306 -13.40 4.32 8.16
C PHE A 306 -13.97 3.91 9.53
N HIS A 307 -13.09 3.46 10.42
CA HIS A 307 -13.45 3.13 11.80
C HIS A 307 -14.15 4.29 12.52
N PRO A 308 -15.10 4.04 13.45
CA PRO A 308 -15.79 5.10 14.18
C PRO A 308 -14.86 6.05 14.98
N SER A 309 -13.66 5.61 15.35
CA SER A 309 -12.65 6.44 16.02
C SER A 309 -11.89 7.38 15.09
N TRP A 310 -12.02 7.22 13.78
CA TRP A 310 -11.30 8.02 12.80
C TRP A 310 -11.53 9.52 13.02
N HIS A 311 -10.42 10.27 13.13
CA HIS A 311 -10.41 11.71 13.42
C HIS A 311 -11.11 12.12 14.72
N THR A 312 -11.09 11.23 15.73
CA THR A 312 -11.58 11.49 17.08
C THR A 312 -10.51 11.18 18.13
N HIS A 313 -10.72 11.64 19.38
CA HIS A 313 -9.84 11.26 20.49
C HIS A 313 -9.95 9.79 20.92
N ALA A 314 -10.91 9.05 20.37
CA ALA A 314 -11.00 7.60 20.56
C ALA A 314 -10.00 6.82 19.70
N ASP A 315 -9.23 7.48 18.82
CA ASP A 315 -8.11 6.85 18.13
C ASP A 315 -6.88 6.81 19.04
N ASP A 316 -6.94 5.91 20.01
CA ASP A 316 -5.90 5.66 21.01
C ASP A 316 -5.56 4.17 21.11
N MET A 317 -4.68 3.80 22.06
CA MET A 317 -4.24 2.41 22.22
C MET A 317 -5.35 1.41 22.58
N SER A 318 -6.51 1.88 23.06
CA SER A 318 -7.61 1.00 23.47
C SER A 318 -8.29 0.27 22.30
N ILE A 319 -8.16 0.83 21.08
CA ILE A 319 -8.73 0.22 19.87
C ILE A 319 -7.73 -0.68 19.13
N ILE A 320 -6.46 -0.63 19.47
CA ILE A 320 -5.42 -1.39 18.76
C ILE A 320 -5.45 -2.86 19.21
N ASP A 321 -5.50 -3.76 18.23
CA ASP A 321 -5.54 -5.20 18.42
C ASP A 321 -4.30 -5.88 17.81
N PRO A 322 -3.47 -6.57 18.63
CA PRO A 322 -2.34 -7.35 18.13
C PRO A 322 -2.71 -8.38 17.05
N LEU A 323 -3.93 -8.94 17.08
CA LEU A 323 -4.38 -9.90 16.08
C LEU A 323 -4.61 -9.25 14.70
N THR A 324 -5.05 -8.01 14.68
CA THR A 324 -5.16 -7.24 13.44
C THR A 324 -3.77 -6.88 12.89
N LEU A 325 -2.87 -6.41 13.76
CA LEU A 325 -1.48 -6.16 13.39
C LEU A 325 -0.78 -7.43 12.86
N ASP A 326 -1.05 -8.60 13.47
CA ASP A 326 -0.53 -9.90 13.00
C ASP A 326 -1.04 -10.23 11.59
N ALA A 327 -2.36 -10.11 11.37
CA ALA A 327 -2.97 -10.45 10.09
C ALA A 327 -2.37 -9.61 8.94
N VAL A 328 -2.23 -8.29 9.12
CA VAL A 328 -1.65 -7.40 8.12
C VAL A 328 -0.14 -7.62 8.00
N GLY A 329 0.57 -7.59 9.13
CA GLY A 329 2.03 -7.70 9.15
C GLY A 329 2.54 -9.02 8.58
N ARG A 330 1.93 -10.17 8.94
CA ARG A 330 2.27 -11.48 8.35
C ARG A 330 1.96 -11.53 6.87
N THR A 331 0.84 -10.98 6.45
CA THR A 331 0.46 -10.97 5.03
C THR A 331 1.47 -10.19 4.20
N VAL A 332 1.86 -9.00 4.66
CA VAL A 332 2.86 -8.18 3.95
C VAL A 332 4.23 -8.84 3.99
N LEU A 333 4.67 -9.32 5.17
CA LEU A 333 5.97 -10.00 5.32
C LEU A 333 6.07 -11.21 4.40
N GLU A 334 5.06 -12.10 4.37
CA GLU A 334 5.01 -13.28 3.50
C GLU A 334 5.04 -12.88 2.02
N THR A 335 4.30 -11.82 1.66
CA THR A 335 4.24 -11.33 0.28
C THR A 335 5.62 -10.88 -0.19
N ILE A 336 6.30 -10.00 0.55
CA ILE A 336 7.60 -9.44 0.15
C ILE A 336 8.75 -10.44 0.29
N TRP A 337 8.66 -11.38 1.24
CA TRP A 337 9.70 -12.39 1.48
C TRP A 337 9.83 -13.41 0.35
N LYS A 338 8.73 -13.66 -0.34
CA LYS A 338 8.67 -14.60 -1.48
C LYS A 338 9.02 -13.96 -2.84
N GLU A 339 9.30 -12.66 -2.86
CA GLU A 339 9.76 -12.00 -4.09
C GLU A 339 11.21 -12.42 -4.43
N ARG A 340 11.47 -12.60 -5.74
CA ARG A 340 12.78 -12.96 -6.32
C ARG A 340 13.31 -11.85 -7.19
#